data_d5fd0e627b8a2118870949c783fa092d
#
_entry.id   d5fd0e627b8a2118870949c783fa092d
#
_cell.length_a   1.000
_cell.length_b   1.000
_cell.length_c   1.000
_cell.angle_alpha   90.00
_cell.angle_beta   90.00
_cell.angle_gamma   90.00
#
_symmetry.space_group_name_H-M   'P 1'
#
loop_
_entity.id
_entity.type
_entity.pdbx_description
1 polymer ?
#
loop_
_entity_poly.entity_id
_entity_poly.type
_entity_poly.pdbx_seq_one_letter_code
_entity_poly.pdbx_strand_id
1 'polypeptide(L)'
;WKHMDRLPTRVNKADPDYSTRREHNLALIETLRERLDLVHQGGGEKYVERHRSRNKMLARERIERIIDPGTAFLELSPLAAYDLYDGRAHSAGIVTGIGCVHGREVLFVANDATVKGGSYYPMTVKKHIRAQTVAHENHLPCVYLVDSGGAFLPMQDEVFPDIGHFGRIFRNQARMSGDGIPQVAAVLGSCTAGGAYVPAMSDESIIVKGNGTIFLAGPPLVKAATGEVVTA
;
A
#
# COMPACT_ATOMS: atom_id res chain seq x y z
N TRP A 1 -23.38 -22.58 -11.07
CA TRP A 1 -22.19 -22.19 -11.85
C TRP A 1 -22.45 -22.64 -13.27
N LYS A 2 -22.65 -21.71 -14.23
CA LYS A 2 -22.70 -22.05 -15.64
C LYS A 2 -21.33 -22.60 -16.04
N HIS A 3 -21.32 -23.72 -16.79
CA HIS A 3 -20.11 -24.27 -17.40
C HIS A 3 -19.36 -23.15 -18.12
N MET A 4 -18.17 -22.81 -17.64
CA MET A 4 -17.24 -21.98 -18.41
C MET A 4 -16.64 -22.88 -19.51
N ASP A 5 -16.86 -22.51 -20.75
CA ASP A 5 -16.25 -23.23 -21.88
C ASP A 5 -14.73 -23.13 -21.79
N ARG A 6 -14.07 -24.27 -21.85
CA ARG A 6 -12.61 -24.35 -21.82
C ARG A 6 -12.06 -23.87 -23.16
N LEU A 7 -11.31 -22.78 -23.16
CA LEU A 7 -10.64 -22.32 -24.37
C LEU A 7 -9.65 -23.38 -24.86
N PRO A 8 -9.78 -23.85 -26.13
CA PRO A 8 -8.86 -24.83 -26.69
C PRO A 8 -7.47 -24.21 -26.86
N THR A 9 -6.42 -24.94 -26.50
CA THR A 9 -5.06 -24.53 -26.81
C THR A 9 -4.71 -24.84 -28.28
N ARG A 10 -4.01 -23.91 -28.94
CA ARG A 10 -3.40 -24.11 -30.26
C ARG A 10 -1.88 -24.32 -30.17
N VAL A 11 -1.34 -24.54 -28.98
CA VAL A 11 0.09 -24.75 -28.76
C VAL A 11 0.52 -26.07 -29.39
N ASN A 12 1.41 -26.00 -30.39
CA ASN A 12 2.05 -27.14 -31.00
C ASN A 12 3.44 -27.37 -30.34
N LYS A 13 3.56 -28.41 -29.54
CA LYS A 13 4.82 -28.77 -28.89
C LYS A 13 5.87 -29.37 -29.84
N ALA A 14 5.47 -29.77 -31.05
CA ALA A 14 6.37 -30.26 -32.09
C ALA A 14 6.89 -29.14 -33.02
N ASP A 15 6.48 -27.89 -32.80
CA ASP A 15 7.02 -26.70 -33.46
C ASP A 15 8.53 -26.57 -33.12
N PRO A 16 9.44 -26.46 -34.13
CA PRO A 16 10.87 -26.30 -33.88
C PRO A 16 11.22 -25.16 -32.90
N ASP A 17 10.45 -24.08 -32.92
CA ASP A 17 10.66 -22.92 -32.06
C ASP A 17 10.04 -23.06 -30.66
N TYR A 18 9.27 -24.13 -30.39
CA TYR A 18 8.55 -24.29 -29.14
C TYR A 18 9.51 -24.29 -27.92
N SER A 19 10.59 -25.04 -28.00
CA SER A 19 11.56 -25.15 -26.91
C SER A 19 12.19 -23.79 -26.60
N THR A 20 12.66 -23.07 -27.63
CA THR A 20 13.28 -21.76 -27.50
C THR A 20 12.32 -20.74 -26.89
N ARG A 21 11.08 -20.70 -27.38
CA ARG A 21 10.05 -19.79 -26.83
C ARG A 21 9.68 -20.16 -25.38
N ARG A 22 9.61 -21.43 -25.07
CA ARG A 22 9.33 -21.91 -23.71
C ARG A 22 10.45 -21.53 -22.73
N GLU A 23 11.70 -21.75 -23.12
CA GLU A 23 12.87 -21.37 -22.28
C GLU A 23 12.90 -19.87 -22.04
N HIS A 24 12.72 -19.06 -23.08
CA HIS A 24 12.64 -17.62 -22.95
C HIS A 24 11.52 -17.18 -21.95
N ASN A 25 10.31 -17.73 -22.09
CA ASN A 25 9.20 -17.38 -21.18
C ASN A 25 9.47 -17.85 -19.74
N LEU A 26 10.12 -19.00 -19.53
CA LEU A 26 10.50 -19.47 -18.21
C LEU A 26 11.54 -18.53 -17.56
N ALA A 27 12.51 -18.03 -18.31
CA ALA A 27 13.48 -17.06 -17.82
C ALA A 27 12.80 -15.73 -17.41
N LEU A 28 11.81 -15.26 -18.18
CA LEU A 28 11.02 -14.07 -17.81
C LEU A 28 10.21 -14.30 -16.52
N ILE A 29 9.63 -15.48 -16.34
CA ILE A 29 8.90 -15.84 -15.12
C ILE A 29 9.84 -15.87 -13.92
N GLU A 30 11.04 -16.41 -14.06
CA GLU A 30 12.03 -16.44 -12.99
C GLU A 30 12.46 -15.02 -12.60
N THR A 31 12.79 -14.18 -13.55
CA THR A 31 13.08 -12.75 -13.31
C THR A 31 11.92 -12.05 -12.57
N LEU A 32 10.67 -12.34 -12.94
CA LEU A 32 9.52 -11.78 -12.23
C LEU A 32 9.45 -12.25 -10.78
N ARG A 33 9.69 -13.53 -10.52
CA ARG A 33 9.70 -14.10 -9.15
C ARG A 33 10.78 -13.48 -8.29
N GLU A 34 12.01 -13.40 -8.78
CA GLU A 34 13.13 -12.74 -8.08
C GLU A 34 12.80 -11.31 -7.69
N ARG A 35 12.17 -10.54 -8.60
CA ARG A 35 11.74 -9.16 -8.33
C ARG A 35 10.62 -9.10 -7.28
N LEU A 36 9.66 -10.01 -7.35
CA LEU A 36 8.58 -10.10 -6.36
C LEU A 36 9.14 -10.48 -4.97
N ASP A 37 10.03 -11.44 -4.90
CA ASP A 37 10.68 -11.85 -3.65
C ASP A 37 11.46 -10.69 -3.02
N LEU A 38 12.17 -9.92 -3.83
CA LEU A 38 12.87 -8.73 -3.37
C LEU A 38 11.92 -7.67 -2.78
N VAL A 39 10.85 -7.31 -3.49
CA VAL A 39 9.92 -6.28 -3.00
C VAL A 39 9.10 -6.75 -1.80
N HIS A 40 8.91 -8.05 -1.63
CA HIS A 40 8.25 -8.64 -0.47
C HIS A 40 9.09 -8.55 0.81
N GLN A 41 10.39 -8.34 0.72
CA GLN A 41 11.28 -8.09 1.86
C GLN A 41 11.08 -6.68 2.47
N GLY A 42 10.24 -5.85 1.86
CA GLY A 42 9.97 -4.49 2.34
C GLY A 42 11.23 -3.62 2.36
N GLY A 43 11.53 -3.00 3.49
CA GLY A 43 12.73 -2.17 3.67
C GLY A 43 14.02 -2.94 3.94
N GLY A 44 13.97 -4.29 3.92
CA GLY A 44 15.08 -5.18 4.22
C GLY A 44 15.19 -5.55 5.70
N GLU A 45 16.00 -6.58 5.98
CA GLU A 45 16.09 -7.28 7.27
C GLU A 45 16.21 -6.33 8.47
N LYS A 46 17.16 -5.41 8.46
CA LYS A 46 17.37 -4.43 9.54
C LYS A 46 16.12 -3.65 9.91
N TYR A 47 15.33 -3.22 8.94
CA TYR A 47 14.12 -2.43 9.18
C TYR A 47 12.95 -3.32 9.59
N VAL A 48 12.88 -4.54 9.08
CA VAL A 48 11.92 -5.57 9.48
C VAL A 48 12.14 -5.94 10.95
N GLU A 49 13.38 -6.25 11.38
CA GLU A 49 13.72 -6.55 12.77
C GLU A 49 13.37 -5.38 13.71
N ARG A 50 13.74 -4.16 13.33
CA ARG A 50 13.37 -2.96 14.09
C ARG A 50 11.85 -2.78 14.20
N HIS A 51 11.10 -3.14 13.18
CA HIS A 51 9.64 -3.07 13.18
C HIS A 51 9.04 -4.10 14.13
N ARG A 52 9.53 -5.35 14.06
CA ARG A 52 9.11 -6.45 14.92
C ARG A 52 9.49 -6.23 16.40
N SER A 53 10.65 -5.63 16.70
CA SER A 53 11.06 -5.30 18.08
C SER A 53 10.12 -4.31 18.77
N ARG A 54 9.27 -3.61 18.00
CA ARG A 54 8.19 -2.73 18.49
C ARG A 54 6.83 -3.42 18.55
N ASN A 55 6.77 -4.75 18.52
CA ASN A 55 5.54 -5.56 18.46
C ASN A 55 4.59 -5.18 17.31
N LYS A 56 5.14 -4.81 16.16
CA LYS A 56 4.36 -4.48 14.97
C LYS A 56 4.42 -5.61 13.94
N MET A 57 3.28 -5.95 13.37
CA MET A 57 3.17 -6.83 12.20
C MET A 57 3.52 -6.08 10.92
N LEU A 58 4.10 -6.78 9.94
CA LEU A 58 4.37 -6.24 8.62
C LEU A 58 3.06 -5.94 7.86
N ALA A 59 3.12 -5.06 6.87
CA ALA A 59 1.92 -4.62 6.14
C ALA A 59 1.13 -5.79 5.53
N ARG A 60 1.81 -6.75 4.89
CA ARG A 60 1.17 -7.94 4.31
C ARG A 60 0.60 -8.88 5.37
N GLU A 61 1.29 -9.07 6.48
CA GLU A 61 0.80 -9.86 7.63
C GLU A 61 -0.48 -9.27 8.23
N ARG A 62 -0.58 -7.93 8.28
CA ARG A 62 -1.80 -7.25 8.75
C ARG A 62 -2.99 -7.55 7.83
N ILE A 63 -2.78 -7.49 6.51
CA ILE A 63 -3.82 -7.81 5.52
C ILE A 63 -4.23 -9.28 5.65
N GLU A 64 -3.26 -10.18 5.69
CA GLU A 64 -3.51 -11.63 5.79
C GLU A 64 -4.33 -12.02 7.03
N ARG A 65 -4.18 -11.27 8.14
CA ARG A 65 -4.99 -11.49 9.34
C ARG A 65 -6.41 -10.92 9.28
N ILE A 66 -6.69 -10.03 8.35
CA ILE A 66 -8.00 -9.39 8.21
C ILE A 66 -8.86 -10.11 7.17
N ILE A 67 -8.25 -10.60 6.09
CA ILE A 67 -8.99 -11.31 5.04
C ILE A 67 -9.51 -12.66 5.53
N ASP A 68 -10.61 -13.08 4.95
CA ASP A 68 -11.25 -14.36 5.28
C ASP A 68 -10.29 -15.52 5.00
N PRO A 69 -10.16 -16.50 5.93
CA PRO A 69 -9.27 -17.63 5.76
C PRO A 69 -9.53 -18.39 4.45
N GLY A 70 -8.46 -18.69 3.71
CA GLY A 70 -8.55 -19.44 2.45
C GLY A 70 -9.00 -18.63 1.24
N THR A 71 -9.23 -17.31 1.40
CA THR A 71 -9.49 -16.42 0.26
C THR A 71 -8.19 -15.85 -0.32
N ALA A 72 -8.21 -15.52 -1.60
CA ALA A 72 -7.05 -14.93 -2.26
C ALA A 72 -6.97 -13.42 -1.97
N PHE A 73 -5.73 -12.90 -1.89
CA PHE A 73 -5.45 -11.46 -1.94
C PHE A 73 -4.88 -11.10 -3.32
N LEU A 74 -5.57 -10.23 -4.03
CA LEU A 74 -5.10 -9.69 -5.32
C LEU A 74 -4.26 -8.44 -5.05
N GLU A 75 -2.95 -8.59 -4.90
CA GLU A 75 -2.05 -7.43 -4.73
C GLU A 75 -1.93 -6.65 -6.03
N LEU A 76 -2.13 -5.33 -5.95
CA LEU A 76 -2.04 -4.40 -7.07
C LEU A 76 -0.65 -3.75 -7.12
N SER A 77 -0.01 -3.81 -8.29
CA SER A 77 1.26 -3.14 -8.58
C SER A 77 2.38 -3.40 -7.53
N PRO A 78 2.69 -4.67 -7.20
CA PRO A 78 3.75 -4.98 -6.22
C PRO A 78 5.12 -4.45 -6.65
N LEU A 79 5.41 -4.35 -7.95
CA LEU A 79 6.66 -3.83 -8.49
C LEU A 79 6.68 -2.30 -8.67
N ALA A 80 5.69 -1.56 -8.15
CA ALA A 80 5.73 -0.10 -8.22
C ALA A 80 7.00 0.44 -7.55
N ALA A 81 7.66 1.38 -8.22
CA ALA A 81 8.94 1.99 -7.82
C ALA A 81 10.12 1.00 -7.69
N TYR A 82 10.08 -0.17 -8.35
CA TYR A 82 11.12 -1.19 -8.25
C TYR A 82 12.54 -0.63 -8.50
N ASP A 83 12.73 0.13 -9.57
CA ASP A 83 14.01 0.73 -9.96
C ASP A 83 14.08 2.26 -9.69
N LEU A 84 13.10 2.82 -8.96
CA LEU A 84 13.09 4.24 -8.64
C LEU A 84 13.72 4.51 -7.27
N TYR A 85 14.16 5.76 -7.07
CA TYR A 85 14.68 6.25 -5.78
C TYR A 85 15.87 5.42 -5.27
N ASP A 86 16.75 5.01 -6.16
CA ASP A 86 17.92 4.14 -5.88
C ASP A 86 17.53 2.82 -5.20
N GLY A 87 16.40 2.22 -5.59
CA GLY A 87 15.89 0.97 -5.02
C GLY A 87 15.44 1.08 -3.55
N ARG A 88 15.19 2.30 -3.04
CA ARG A 88 14.89 2.53 -1.62
C ARG A 88 13.40 2.55 -1.26
N ALA A 89 12.51 2.42 -2.24
CA ALA A 89 11.06 2.51 -2.04
C ALA A 89 10.32 1.33 -2.70
N HIS A 90 10.71 0.10 -2.35
CA HIS A 90 10.05 -1.11 -2.87
C HIS A 90 8.53 -1.08 -2.66
N SER A 91 7.78 -1.59 -3.63
CA SER A 91 6.31 -1.52 -3.67
C SER A 91 5.76 -0.10 -3.47
N ALA A 92 6.58 0.94 -3.76
CA ALA A 92 6.27 2.34 -3.46
C ALA A 92 5.95 2.61 -1.97
N GLY A 93 6.46 1.79 -1.04
CA GLY A 93 6.23 1.93 0.41
C GLY A 93 4.79 1.67 0.87
N ILE A 94 3.92 1.16 0.00
CA ILE A 94 2.55 0.74 0.35
C ILE A 94 2.15 -0.56 -0.34
N VAL A 95 1.39 -1.38 0.36
CA VAL A 95 0.71 -2.55 -0.20
C VAL A 95 -0.72 -2.17 -0.51
N THR A 96 -1.15 -2.37 -1.76
CA THR A 96 -2.53 -2.15 -2.19
C THR A 96 -3.07 -3.41 -2.84
N GLY A 97 -4.35 -3.71 -2.65
CA GLY A 97 -4.94 -4.90 -3.23
C GLY A 97 -6.38 -5.12 -2.81
N ILE A 98 -6.99 -6.15 -3.37
CA ILE A 98 -8.36 -6.55 -3.09
C ILE A 98 -8.34 -7.87 -2.34
N GLY A 99 -9.05 -7.95 -1.22
CA GLY A 99 -9.25 -9.14 -0.43
C GLY A 99 -10.69 -9.26 0.04
N CYS A 100 -11.07 -10.46 0.50
CA CYS A 100 -12.41 -10.72 1.01
C CYS A 100 -12.42 -10.57 2.53
N VAL A 101 -13.38 -9.82 3.07
CA VAL A 101 -13.60 -9.65 4.51
C VAL A 101 -15.08 -9.87 4.82
N HIS A 102 -15.40 -10.88 5.62
CA HIS A 102 -16.78 -11.29 5.90
C HIS A 102 -17.64 -11.49 4.64
N GLY A 103 -17.05 -12.15 3.63
CA GLY A 103 -17.70 -12.44 2.36
C GLY A 103 -17.86 -11.26 1.42
N ARG A 104 -17.24 -10.11 1.70
CA ARG A 104 -17.27 -8.91 0.86
C ARG A 104 -15.88 -8.55 0.36
N GLU A 105 -15.77 -8.23 -0.92
CA GLU A 105 -14.54 -7.68 -1.49
C GLU A 105 -14.32 -6.26 -0.98
N VAL A 106 -13.11 -6.00 -0.49
CA VAL A 106 -12.67 -4.68 0.00
C VAL A 106 -11.32 -4.33 -0.60
N LEU A 107 -11.06 -3.05 -0.80
CA LEU A 107 -9.75 -2.56 -1.19
C LEU A 107 -8.92 -2.22 0.04
N PHE A 108 -7.72 -2.76 0.10
CA PHE A 108 -6.72 -2.42 1.12
C PHE A 108 -5.71 -1.41 0.62
N VAL A 109 -5.34 -0.48 1.50
CA VAL A 109 -4.16 0.39 1.37
C VAL A 109 -3.40 0.31 2.69
N ALA A 110 -2.26 -0.36 2.70
CA ALA A 110 -1.47 -0.58 3.90
C ALA A 110 -0.08 0.06 3.75
N ASN A 111 0.28 0.99 4.62
CA ASN A 111 1.62 1.56 4.65
C ASN A 111 2.62 0.50 5.11
N ASP A 112 3.75 0.38 4.41
CA ASP A 112 4.89 -0.40 4.85
C ASP A 112 5.91 0.51 5.56
N ALA A 113 5.81 0.57 6.89
CA ALA A 113 6.71 1.40 7.70
C ALA A 113 8.16 0.90 7.72
N THR A 114 8.45 -0.31 7.21
CA THR A 114 9.82 -0.78 7.01
C THR A 114 10.49 -0.06 5.85
N VAL A 115 9.69 0.42 4.87
CA VAL A 115 10.14 1.21 3.73
C VAL A 115 10.07 2.69 4.08
N LYS A 116 11.22 3.27 4.44
CA LYS A 116 11.36 4.71 4.78
C LYS A 116 10.33 5.24 5.77
N GLY A 117 9.96 4.43 6.77
CA GLY A 117 8.97 4.82 7.78
C GLY A 117 7.56 5.01 7.23
N GLY A 118 7.20 4.40 6.12
CA GLY A 118 5.90 4.59 5.47
C GLY A 118 5.72 5.97 4.84
N SER A 119 6.82 6.66 4.50
CA SER A 119 6.77 7.97 3.84
C SER A 119 6.24 7.88 2.43
N TYR A 120 5.48 8.89 2.03
CA TYR A 120 4.92 9.00 0.68
C TYR A 120 5.91 9.65 -0.28
N TYR A 121 6.39 8.90 -1.22
CA TYR A 121 7.09 9.34 -2.42
C TYR A 121 6.08 9.67 -3.54
N PRO A 122 6.47 10.31 -4.64
CA PRO A 122 5.57 10.56 -5.76
C PRO A 122 4.88 9.29 -6.27
N MET A 123 5.63 8.18 -6.39
CA MET A 123 5.04 6.90 -6.81
C MET A 123 4.11 6.28 -5.76
N THR A 124 4.34 6.54 -4.47
CA THR A 124 3.42 6.11 -3.39
C THR A 124 2.07 6.79 -3.55
N VAL A 125 2.06 8.10 -3.79
CA VAL A 125 0.84 8.87 -4.05
C VAL A 125 0.11 8.33 -5.27
N LYS A 126 0.82 8.13 -6.37
CA LYS A 126 0.26 7.59 -7.63
C LYS A 126 -0.37 6.20 -7.43
N LYS A 127 0.31 5.32 -6.70
CA LYS A 127 -0.20 3.97 -6.39
C LYS A 127 -1.45 4.03 -5.51
N HIS A 128 -1.46 4.89 -4.48
CA HIS A 128 -2.61 5.10 -3.61
C HIS A 128 -3.83 5.62 -4.40
N ILE A 129 -3.64 6.67 -5.20
CA ILE A 129 -4.69 7.22 -6.06
C ILE A 129 -5.24 6.15 -7.01
N ARG A 130 -4.38 5.32 -7.62
CA ARG A 130 -4.83 4.23 -8.49
C ARG A 130 -5.67 3.20 -7.74
N ALA A 131 -5.27 2.85 -6.52
CA ALA A 131 -6.05 1.95 -5.67
C ALA A 131 -7.45 2.54 -5.37
N GLN A 132 -7.53 3.81 -4.98
CA GLN A 132 -8.81 4.49 -4.78
C GLN A 132 -9.65 4.57 -6.06
N THR A 133 -9.03 4.76 -7.22
CA THR A 133 -9.75 4.72 -8.51
C THR A 133 -10.39 3.36 -8.74
N VAL A 134 -9.65 2.27 -8.50
CA VAL A 134 -10.18 0.90 -8.60
C VAL A 134 -11.34 0.70 -7.62
N ALA A 135 -11.19 1.15 -6.36
CA ALA A 135 -12.24 1.04 -5.37
C ALA A 135 -13.52 1.80 -5.80
N HIS A 136 -13.37 3.04 -6.27
CA HIS A 136 -14.49 3.87 -6.68
C HIS A 136 -15.25 3.29 -7.88
N GLU A 137 -14.52 2.87 -8.92
CA GLU A 137 -15.10 2.27 -10.13
C GLU A 137 -15.84 0.95 -9.89
N ASN A 138 -15.46 0.21 -8.83
CA ASN A 138 -16.04 -1.08 -8.48
C ASN A 138 -16.87 -1.06 -7.18
N HIS A 139 -17.12 0.13 -6.61
CA HIS A 139 -17.86 0.31 -5.36
C HIS A 139 -17.32 -0.54 -4.19
N LEU A 140 -15.99 -0.67 -4.09
CA LEU A 140 -15.33 -1.45 -3.04
C LEU A 140 -15.12 -0.58 -1.78
N PRO A 141 -15.57 -1.01 -0.60
CA PRO A 141 -15.15 -0.40 0.66
C PRO A 141 -13.63 -0.33 0.76
N CYS A 142 -13.09 0.73 1.35
CA CYS A 142 -11.66 0.91 1.53
C CYS A 142 -11.25 0.66 2.98
N VAL A 143 -10.19 -0.13 3.16
CA VAL A 143 -9.55 -0.37 4.46
C VAL A 143 -8.12 0.17 4.42
N TYR A 144 -7.88 1.22 5.20
CA TYR A 144 -6.57 1.87 5.32
C TYR A 144 -5.86 1.37 6.58
N LEU A 145 -4.72 0.70 6.42
CA LEU A 145 -3.86 0.25 7.52
C LEU A 145 -2.69 1.22 7.64
N VAL A 146 -2.86 2.23 8.50
CA VAL A 146 -1.99 3.41 8.51
C VAL A 146 -0.82 3.26 9.47
N ASP A 147 0.38 3.42 8.94
CA ASP A 147 1.66 3.49 9.67
C ASP A 147 2.63 4.34 8.84
N SER A 148 2.41 5.67 8.83
CA SER A 148 2.98 6.59 7.85
C SER A 148 3.70 7.77 8.47
N GLY A 149 4.92 8.02 8.01
CA GLY A 149 5.67 9.22 8.32
C GLY A 149 5.23 10.49 7.57
N GLY A 150 4.15 10.41 6.76
CA GLY A 150 3.70 11.52 5.93
C GLY A 150 4.47 11.63 4.61
N ALA A 151 4.50 12.81 4.00
CA ALA A 151 5.20 13.04 2.74
C ALA A 151 6.72 12.98 2.89
N PHE A 152 7.40 12.48 1.89
CA PHE A 152 8.86 12.55 1.80
C PHE A 152 9.28 13.98 1.42
N LEU A 153 9.59 14.78 2.43
CA LEU A 153 9.83 16.23 2.30
C LEU A 153 10.88 16.64 1.26
N PRO A 154 11.99 15.91 1.02
CA PRO A 154 12.92 16.26 -0.04
C PRO A 154 12.33 16.27 -1.45
N MET A 155 11.16 15.65 -1.67
CA MET A 155 10.45 15.61 -2.95
C MET A 155 9.03 16.21 -2.83
N GLN A 156 8.84 17.17 -1.91
CA GLN A 156 7.52 17.73 -1.62
C GLN A 156 6.90 18.44 -2.83
N ASP A 157 7.68 19.00 -3.73
CA ASP A 157 7.28 19.61 -4.98
C ASP A 157 6.64 18.60 -5.97
N GLU A 158 7.03 17.33 -5.88
CA GLU A 158 6.43 16.24 -6.66
C GLU A 158 5.31 15.49 -5.91
N VAL A 159 5.01 15.87 -4.67
CA VAL A 159 4.02 15.18 -3.82
C VAL A 159 2.79 16.05 -3.54
N PHE A 160 2.93 17.38 -3.40
CA PHE A 160 1.84 18.25 -2.95
C PHE A 160 1.15 19.10 -4.02
N PRO A 161 1.86 19.81 -4.95
CA PRO A 161 1.32 21.01 -5.58
C PRO A 161 0.36 20.77 -6.75
N ASP A 162 0.23 19.54 -7.27
CA ASP A 162 -0.50 19.30 -8.51
C ASP A 162 -1.71 18.37 -8.33
N ILE A 163 -2.55 18.32 -9.37
CA ILE A 163 -3.87 17.66 -9.42
C ILE A 163 -3.80 16.14 -9.17
N GLY A 164 -2.71 15.49 -9.51
CA GLY A 164 -2.45 14.06 -9.27
C GLY A 164 -1.67 13.78 -7.99
N HIS A 165 -1.51 14.77 -7.10
CA HIS A 165 -0.71 14.69 -5.90
C HIS A 165 -1.54 14.38 -4.65
N PHE A 166 -0.97 14.57 -3.48
CA PHE A 166 -1.51 14.11 -2.19
C PHE A 166 -2.95 14.59 -1.91
N GLY A 167 -3.29 15.82 -2.29
CA GLY A 167 -4.64 16.36 -2.14
C GLY A 167 -5.71 15.57 -2.89
N ARG A 168 -5.31 14.83 -3.95
CA ARG A 168 -6.23 13.95 -4.67
C ARG A 168 -6.67 12.75 -3.85
N ILE A 169 -5.82 12.24 -2.96
CA ILE A 169 -6.16 11.15 -2.04
C ILE A 169 -7.31 11.59 -1.14
N PHE A 170 -7.20 12.77 -0.54
CA PHE A 170 -8.22 13.32 0.36
C PHE A 170 -9.55 13.58 -0.36
N ARG A 171 -9.47 14.22 -1.54
CA ARG A 171 -10.66 14.44 -2.38
C ARG A 171 -11.35 13.12 -2.75
N ASN A 172 -10.59 12.09 -3.08
CA ASN A 172 -11.15 10.78 -3.41
C ASN A 172 -11.84 10.14 -2.21
N GLN A 173 -11.25 10.19 -1.00
CA GLN A 173 -11.89 9.69 0.21
C GLN A 173 -13.23 10.38 0.47
N ALA A 174 -13.23 11.71 0.51
CA ALA A 174 -14.46 12.48 0.74
C ALA A 174 -15.53 12.19 -0.31
N ARG A 175 -15.12 12.02 -1.57
CA ARG A 175 -16.04 11.72 -2.65
C ARG A 175 -16.63 10.30 -2.56
N MET A 176 -15.76 9.31 -2.31
CA MET A 176 -16.21 7.92 -2.14
C MET A 176 -17.15 7.76 -0.93
N SER A 177 -16.84 8.42 0.20
CA SER A 177 -17.74 8.47 1.35
C SER A 177 -19.09 9.09 0.98
N GLY A 178 -19.09 10.23 0.25
CA GLY A 178 -20.32 10.85 -0.25
C GLY A 178 -21.12 9.99 -1.23
N ASP A 179 -20.45 9.12 -1.99
CA ASP A 179 -21.06 8.14 -2.89
C ASP A 179 -21.50 6.85 -2.16
N GLY A 180 -21.39 6.80 -0.82
CA GLY A 180 -21.80 5.67 0.02
C GLY A 180 -20.82 4.48 0.01
N ILE A 181 -19.57 4.70 -0.41
CA ILE A 181 -18.50 3.69 -0.36
C ILE A 181 -17.75 3.84 0.97
N PRO A 182 -17.87 2.88 1.91
CA PRO A 182 -17.29 2.99 3.24
C PRO A 182 -15.77 3.15 3.23
N GLN A 183 -15.27 4.06 4.08
CA GLN A 183 -13.87 4.33 4.29
C GLN A 183 -13.51 4.01 5.75
N VAL A 184 -12.76 2.96 5.98
CA VAL A 184 -12.37 2.51 7.34
C VAL A 184 -10.87 2.61 7.50
N ALA A 185 -10.39 3.25 8.56
CA ALA A 185 -8.97 3.35 8.84
C ALA A 185 -8.59 2.72 10.19
N ALA A 186 -7.48 2.00 10.22
CA ALA A 186 -6.82 1.54 11.42
C ALA A 186 -5.44 2.16 11.54
N VAL A 187 -5.20 2.94 12.60
CA VAL A 187 -3.90 3.56 12.91
C VAL A 187 -3.08 2.58 13.72
N LEU A 188 -2.10 1.97 13.07
CA LEU A 188 -1.28 0.88 13.60
C LEU A 188 0.16 1.29 13.92
N GLY A 189 0.44 2.57 13.81
CA GLY A 189 1.73 3.17 14.09
C GLY A 189 1.70 4.67 14.01
N SER A 190 2.83 5.29 13.72
CA SER A 190 2.90 6.75 13.51
C SER A 190 2.02 7.15 12.34
N CYS A 191 1.30 8.24 12.52
CA CYS A 191 0.45 8.81 11.49
C CYS A 191 0.67 10.33 11.51
N THR A 192 1.54 10.81 10.61
CA THR A 192 2.09 12.15 10.68
C THR A 192 1.68 12.99 9.48
N ALA A 193 1.41 14.27 9.71
CA ALA A 193 1.16 15.30 8.69
C ALA A 193 0.10 14.87 7.67
N GLY A 194 0.45 14.82 6.37
CA GLY A 194 -0.45 14.37 5.32
C GLY A 194 -1.00 12.94 5.53
N GLY A 195 -0.22 12.05 6.16
CA GLY A 195 -0.68 10.71 6.53
C GLY A 195 -1.81 10.73 7.58
N ALA A 196 -1.87 11.74 8.44
CA ALA A 196 -2.90 11.89 9.47
C ALA A 196 -4.29 12.22 8.90
N TYR A 197 -4.34 12.77 7.70
CA TYR A 197 -5.62 13.05 7.04
C TYR A 197 -6.35 11.78 6.62
N VAL A 198 -5.63 10.71 6.27
CA VAL A 198 -6.25 9.44 5.83
C VAL A 198 -7.22 8.90 6.89
N PRO A 199 -6.82 8.68 8.15
CA PRO A 199 -7.77 8.27 9.19
C PRO A 199 -8.75 9.37 9.59
N ALA A 200 -8.32 10.64 9.60
CA ALA A 200 -9.19 11.75 10.00
C ALA A 200 -10.38 11.98 9.04
N MET A 201 -10.25 11.59 7.78
CA MET A 201 -11.27 11.70 6.74
C MET A 201 -11.99 10.38 6.45
N SER A 202 -11.67 9.32 7.17
CA SER A 202 -12.39 8.05 7.07
C SER A 202 -13.71 8.11 7.82
N ASP A 203 -14.69 7.33 7.36
CA ASP A 203 -16.01 7.24 8.01
C ASP A 203 -15.88 6.61 9.41
N GLU A 204 -14.96 5.64 9.55
CA GLU A 204 -14.63 4.98 10.81
C GLU A 204 -13.11 4.95 11.03
N SER A 205 -12.68 5.31 12.24
CA SER A 205 -11.26 5.32 12.61
C SER A 205 -11.00 4.55 13.90
N ILE A 206 -10.06 3.63 13.82
CA ILE A 206 -9.60 2.79 14.94
C ILE A 206 -8.15 3.15 15.24
N ILE A 207 -7.83 3.46 16.50
CA ILE A 207 -6.45 3.73 16.93
C ILE A 207 -6.00 2.61 17.87
N VAL A 208 -4.92 1.93 17.54
CA VAL A 208 -4.37 0.87 18.37
C VAL A 208 -3.62 1.44 19.54
N LYS A 209 -4.11 1.17 20.76
CA LYS A 209 -3.51 1.62 21.99
C LYS A 209 -2.04 1.19 22.11
N GLY A 210 -1.18 2.13 22.45
CA GLY A 210 0.26 1.90 22.66
C GLY A 210 1.12 1.92 21.38
N ASN A 211 0.50 1.80 20.19
CA ASN A 211 1.21 1.84 18.92
C ASN A 211 0.76 2.97 18.00
N GLY A 212 -0.54 3.27 17.97
CA GLY A 212 -1.12 4.27 17.08
C GLY A 212 -0.96 5.68 17.65
N THR A 213 -0.49 6.60 16.83
CA THR A 213 -0.46 8.04 17.11
C THR A 213 -0.87 8.84 15.89
N ILE A 214 -1.65 9.91 16.10
CA ILE A 214 -2.05 10.84 15.03
C ILE A 214 -1.61 12.25 15.45
N PHE A 215 -0.79 12.91 14.63
CA PHE A 215 -0.40 14.30 14.84
C PHE A 215 0.02 14.98 13.54
N LEU A 216 -0.20 16.30 13.44
CA LEU A 216 0.21 17.08 12.27
C LEU A 216 1.72 17.32 12.25
N ALA A 217 2.33 17.48 13.43
CA ALA A 217 3.76 17.71 13.56
C ALA A 217 4.32 16.87 14.71
N GLY A 218 5.39 16.13 14.45
CA GLY A 218 6.11 15.38 15.49
C GLY A 218 6.84 16.31 16.48
N PRO A 219 7.22 15.80 17.68
CA PRO A 219 7.86 16.58 18.74
C PRO A 219 9.00 17.50 18.30
N PRO A 220 9.94 17.07 17.40
CA PRO A 220 10.99 17.96 16.92
C PRO A 220 10.49 19.18 16.15
N LEU A 221 9.43 19.01 15.37
CA LEU A 221 8.85 20.09 14.57
C LEU A 221 8.03 21.04 15.43
N VAL A 222 7.31 20.54 16.43
CA VAL A 222 6.60 21.36 17.42
C VAL A 222 7.61 22.23 18.15
N LYS A 223 8.71 21.65 18.66
CA LYS A 223 9.77 22.41 19.33
C LYS A 223 10.37 23.49 18.45
N ALA A 224 10.60 23.20 17.16
CA ALA A 224 11.14 24.18 16.22
C ALA A 224 10.16 25.33 15.92
N ALA A 225 8.86 25.05 15.90
CA ALA A 225 7.82 26.01 15.53
C ALA A 225 7.34 26.86 16.74
N THR A 226 7.23 26.27 17.93
CA THR A 226 6.60 26.90 19.09
C THR A 226 7.55 27.06 20.29
N GLY A 227 8.70 26.40 20.29
CA GLY A 227 9.62 26.31 21.43
C GLY A 227 9.20 25.29 22.49
N GLU A 228 8.00 24.71 22.39
CA GLU A 228 7.49 23.75 23.37
C GLU A 228 8.15 22.38 23.21
N VAL A 229 8.42 21.73 24.35
CA VAL A 229 8.93 20.35 24.40
C VAL A 229 7.75 19.42 24.70
N VAL A 230 7.32 18.66 23.70
CA VAL A 230 6.23 17.69 23.83
C VAL A 230 6.74 16.27 23.62
N THR A 231 6.02 15.29 24.14
CA THR A 231 6.25 13.85 23.91
C THR A 231 5.21 13.29 22.95
N ALA A 232 5.56 12.25 22.20
CA ALA A 232 4.63 11.56 21.30
C ALA A 232 3.70 10.60 22.07
#